data_a5e9b7545dd8a9f871607bf508effcff
#
_entry.id   a5e9b7545dd8a9f871607bf508effcff
#
_cell.length_a   1.000
_cell.length_b   1.000
_cell.length_c   1.000
_cell.angle_alpha   90.00
_cell.angle_beta   90.00
_cell.angle_gamma   90.00
#
_symmetry.space_group_name_H-M   'P 1'
#
loop_
_entity.id
_entity.type
_entity.pdbx_description
1 polymer ?
#
loop_
_entity_poly.entity_id
_entity_poly.type
_entity_poly.pdbx_seq_one_letter_code
_entity_poly.pdbx_strand_id
1 'polypeptide(L)'
;MGIRIEWSMTQNAWDKRVCEDYWAYNHKISYVDYVRMLCQKYNTSSQILFETVSQCYTCLDDVCCEYCGSACPIEVPADIAYMRAKESWFCAVCEHAMWRSDFISK
;
A
#
# COMPACT_ATOMS: atom_id res chain seq x y z
N MET A 1 -4.32 -5.12 -12.48
CA MET A 1 -4.19 -5.87 -11.27
C MET A 1 -4.47 -5.09 -9.99
N GLY A 2 -4.70 -3.83 -10.02
CA GLY A 2 -5.21 -3.09 -8.89
C GLY A 2 -4.18 -2.47 -7.95
N ILE A 3 -2.91 -2.82 -8.08
CA ILE A 3 -1.85 -2.22 -7.25
C ILE A 3 -1.03 -1.27 -8.10
N ARG A 4 -0.92 -0.03 -7.63
CA ARG A 4 -0.14 1.00 -8.29
C ARG A 4 0.96 1.47 -7.36
N ILE A 5 2.20 1.49 -7.84
CA ILE A 5 3.36 1.92 -7.07
C ILE A 5 3.91 3.19 -7.71
N GLU A 6 4.00 4.26 -6.93
CA GLU A 6 4.59 5.52 -7.37
C GLU A 6 5.97 5.65 -6.73
N TRP A 7 6.99 5.83 -7.56
CA TRP A 7 8.38 5.83 -7.14
C TRP A 7 8.82 7.22 -6.73
N SER A 8 9.69 7.28 -5.71
CA SER A 8 10.36 8.53 -5.40
C SER A 8 11.48 8.78 -6.42
N MET A 9 11.86 10.02 -6.62
CA MET A 9 12.92 10.38 -7.56
C MET A 9 14.29 9.85 -7.16
N THR A 10 14.46 9.52 -5.88
CA THR A 10 15.73 9.02 -5.36
C THR A 10 15.87 7.50 -5.50
N GLN A 11 14.83 6.81 -5.90
CA GLN A 11 14.87 5.34 -5.99
C GLN A 11 15.50 4.89 -7.30
N ASN A 12 16.46 3.96 -7.19
CA ASN A 12 17.14 3.38 -8.34
C ASN A 12 16.45 2.10 -8.81
N ALA A 13 17.01 1.43 -9.83
CA ALA A 13 16.44 0.21 -10.38
C ALA A 13 16.37 -0.93 -9.37
N TRP A 14 17.35 -1.03 -8.47
CA TRP A 14 17.34 -2.04 -7.41
C TRP A 14 16.19 -1.80 -6.44
N ASP A 15 16.02 -0.55 -5.99
CA ASP A 15 14.95 -0.19 -5.08
C ASP A 15 13.57 -0.51 -5.69
N LYS A 16 13.39 -0.19 -6.96
CA LYS A 16 12.13 -0.46 -7.66
C LYS A 16 11.84 -1.96 -7.73
N ARG A 17 12.86 -2.75 -8.01
CA ARG A 17 12.72 -4.21 -8.10
C ARG A 17 12.35 -4.81 -6.76
N VAL A 18 12.97 -4.34 -5.68
CA VAL A 18 12.65 -4.78 -4.33
C VAL A 18 11.20 -4.46 -4.00
N CYS A 19 10.75 -3.25 -4.30
CA CYS A 19 9.38 -2.83 -4.03
C CYS A 19 8.37 -3.66 -4.82
N GLU A 20 8.63 -3.92 -6.10
CA GLU A 20 7.74 -4.72 -6.94
C GLU A 20 7.61 -6.14 -6.38
N ASP A 21 8.72 -6.76 -5.97
CA ASP A 21 8.70 -8.10 -5.40
C ASP A 21 7.98 -8.10 -4.05
N TYR A 22 8.19 -7.09 -3.23
CA TYR A 22 7.52 -6.99 -1.94
C TYR A 22 6.00 -6.95 -2.11
N TRP A 23 5.50 -6.14 -3.04
CA TRP A 23 4.08 -5.99 -3.26
C TRP A 23 3.46 -7.13 -4.08
N ALA A 24 4.29 -8.04 -4.60
CA ALA A 24 3.83 -9.24 -5.28
C ALA A 24 3.48 -10.39 -4.31
N TYR A 25 3.51 -10.14 -3.01
CA TYR A 25 3.19 -11.13 -1.99
C TYR A 25 1.80 -11.73 -2.26
N ASN A 26 1.73 -13.07 -2.32
CA ASN A 26 0.51 -13.77 -2.73
C ASN A 26 -0.19 -14.55 -1.61
N HIS A 27 0.27 -14.41 -0.37
CA HIS A 27 -0.31 -15.05 0.81
C HIS A 27 -0.23 -16.59 0.84
N LYS A 28 0.51 -17.21 -0.07
CA LYS A 28 0.71 -18.66 -0.07
C LYS A 28 1.68 -19.12 1.01
N ILE A 29 2.57 -18.26 1.43
CA ILE A 29 3.51 -18.50 2.54
C ILE A 29 3.31 -17.39 3.56
N SER A 30 3.83 -17.59 4.78
CA SER A 30 3.70 -16.56 5.79
C SER A 30 4.45 -15.30 5.40
N TYR A 31 3.95 -14.16 5.86
CA TYR A 31 4.57 -12.87 5.58
C TYR A 31 6.03 -12.83 6.04
N VAL A 32 6.31 -13.38 7.24
CA VAL A 32 7.67 -13.42 7.78
C VAL A 32 8.59 -14.22 6.88
N ASP A 33 8.14 -15.38 6.41
CA ASP A 33 8.92 -16.22 5.51
C ASP A 33 9.16 -15.54 4.17
N TYR A 34 8.16 -14.83 3.65
CA TYR A 34 8.29 -14.10 2.40
C TYR A 34 9.32 -12.97 2.51
N VAL A 35 9.27 -12.20 3.61
CA VAL A 35 10.25 -11.15 3.86
C VAL A 35 11.66 -11.74 3.98
N ARG A 36 11.78 -12.86 4.68
CA ARG A 36 13.08 -13.54 4.81
C ARG A 36 13.62 -13.99 3.44
N MET A 37 12.75 -14.51 2.60
CA MET A 37 13.12 -14.92 1.24
C MET A 37 13.61 -13.72 0.43
N LEU A 38 12.93 -12.58 0.51
CA LEU A 38 13.35 -11.37 -0.20
C LEU A 38 14.70 -10.86 0.32
N CYS A 39 14.92 -10.91 1.62
CA CYS A 39 16.19 -10.50 2.19
C CYS A 39 17.34 -11.37 1.67
N GLN A 40 17.12 -12.66 1.52
CA GLN A 40 18.10 -13.56 0.95
C GLN A 40 18.32 -13.30 -0.53
N LYS A 41 17.23 -13.10 -1.28
CA LYS A 41 17.28 -12.85 -2.71
C LYS A 41 18.07 -11.59 -3.04
N TYR A 42 17.90 -10.54 -2.26
CA TYR A 42 18.53 -9.25 -2.51
C TYR A 42 19.74 -9.00 -1.62
N ASN A 43 20.14 -10.00 -0.82
CA ASN A 43 21.30 -9.94 0.07
C ASN A 43 21.25 -8.67 0.94
N THR A 44 20.14 -8.49 1.63
CA THR A 44 19.89 -7.31 2.46
C THR A 44 19.25 -7.71 3.79
N SER A 45 19.12 -6.76 4.71
CA SER A 45 18.44 -6.98 5.98
C SER A 45 16.98 -6.56 5.87
N SER A 46 16.15 -7.04 6.81
CA SER A 46 14.75 -6.64 6.86
C SER A 46 14.60 -5.14 7.09
N GLN A 47 15.49 -4.53 7.89
CA GLN A 47 15.44 -3.10 8.12
C GLN A 47 15.65 -2.31 6.83
N ILE A 48 16.66 -2.68 6.03
CA ILE A 48 16.93 -2.01 4.76
C ILE A 48 15.79 -2.26 3.78
N LEU A 49 15.26 -3.48 3.75
CA LEU A 49 14.11 -3.81 2.91
C LEU A 49 12.92 -2.89 3.22
N PHE A 50 12.55 -2.75 4.49
CA PHE A 50 11.41 -1.93 4.87
C PHE A 50 11.67 -0.45 4.64
N GLU A 51 12.89 0.03 4.86
CA GLU A 51 13.23 1.42 4.54
C GLU A 51 13.08 1.69 3.05
N THR A 52 13.53 0.76 2.21
CA THR A 52 13.41 0.90 0.76
C THR A 52 11.95 0.92 0.33
N VAL A 53 11.15 0.00 0.85
CA VAL A 53 9.73 -0.09 0.49
C VAL A 53 8.96 1.13 0.96
N SER A 54 9.33 1.71 2.10
CA SER A 54 8.62 2.88 2.65
C SER A 54 8.84 4.15 1.84
N GLN A 55 9.83 4.19 0.95
CA GLN A 55 10.12 5.37 0.13
C GLN A 55 9.19 5.52 -1.06
N CYS A 56 8.48 4.46 -1.45
CA CYS A 56 7.51 4.56 -2.54
C CYS A 56 6.09 4.71 -1.97
N TYR A 57 5.21 5.27 -2.79
CA TYR A 57 3.79 5.38 -2.47
C TYR A 57 3.05 4.27 -3.19
N THR A 58 2.29 3.47 -2.45
CA THR A 58 1.55 2.35 -3.02
C THR A 58 0.07 2.50 -2.72
N CYS A 59 -0.76 2.24 -3.71
CA CYS A 59 -2.21 2.32 -3.55
C CYS A 59 -2.91 1.23 -4.37
N LEU A 60 -4.15 0.95 -3.98
CA LEU A 60 -5.05 0.10 -4.75
C LEU A 60 -5.85 0.97 -5.69
N ASP A 61 -5.76 0.72 -7.01
CA ASP A 61 -6.54 1.49 -7.96
C ASP A 61 -7.90 0.87 -8.25
N ASP A 62 -8.16 -0.33 -7.72
CA ASP A 62 -9.48 -0.97 -7.78
C ASP A 62 -10.32 -0.72 -6.51
N VAL A 63 -9.78 -0.01 -5.53
CA VAL A 63 -10.53 0.46 -4.35
C VAL A 63 -10.40 1.97 -4.33
N CYS A 64 -11.48 2.66 -4.64
CA CYS A 64 -11.48 4.11 -4.76
C CYS A 64 -12.45 4.74 -3.79
N CYS A 65 -12.13 5.96 -3.36
CA CYS A 65 -13.04 6.75 -2.54
C CYS A 65 -14.36 6.92 -3.28
N GLU A 66 -15.45 6.58 -2.63
CA GLU A 66 -16.78 6.68 -3.26
C GLU A 66 -17.20 8.11 -3.54
N TYR A 67 -16.60 9.07 -2.86
CA TYR A 67 -16.95 10.47 -3.02
C TYR A 67 -16.10 11.17 -4.07
N CYS A 68 -14.76 11.05 -4.00
CA CYS A 68 -13.86 11.79 -4.89
C CYS A 68 -13.13 10.91 -5.90
N GLY A 69 -13.20 9.58 -5.77
CA GLY A 69 -12.55 8.67 -6.69
C GLY A 69 -11.07 8.44 -6.47
N SER A 70 -10.50 8.99 -5.42
CA SER A 70 -9.08 8.79 -5.12
C SER A 70 -8.77 7.32 -4.80
N ALA A 71 -7.64 6.83 -5.29
CA ALA A 71 -7.20 5.45 -5.03
C ALA A 71 -6.84 5.26 -3.56
N CYS A 72 -7.07 4.05 -3.04
CA CYS A 72 -6.85 3.73 -1.64
C CYS A 72 -5.37 3.50 -1.36
N PRO A 73 -4.72 4.32 -0.50
CA PRO A 73 -3.33 4.08 -0.12
C PRO A 73 -3.22 2.85 0.77
N ILE A 74 -2.13 2.10 0.61
CA ILE A 74 -1.84 0.93 1.44
C ILE A 74 -0.39 0.97 1.89
N GLU A 75 -0.11 0.45 3.07
CA GLU A 75 1.23 0.47 3.65
C GLU A 75 1.88 -0.90 3.69
N VAL A 76 1.08 -1.95 3.85
CA VAL A 76 1.57 -3.34 3.92
C VAL A 76 0.66 -4.23 3.10
N PRO A 77 1.18 -5.39 2.62
CA PRO A 77 0.35 -6.30 1.80
C PRO A 77 -0.93 -6.79 2.48
N ALA A 78 -0.94 -6.87 3.82
CA ALA A 78 -2.15 -7.28 4.55
C ALA A 78 -3.31 -6.32 4.33
N ASP A 79 -3.02 -5.03 4.04
CA ASP A 79 -4.05 -4.03 3.78
C ASP A 79 -4.86 -4.35 2.53
N ILE A 80 -4.28 -5.06 1.56
CA ILE A 80 -4.95 -5.37 0.30
C ILE A 80 -6.24 -6.12 0.54
N ALA A 81 -6.18 -7.25 1.23
CA ALA A 81 -7.37 -8.05 1.50
C ALA A 81 -8.35 -7.32 2.40
N TYR A 82 -7.83 -6.60 3.39
CA TYR A 82 -8.66 -5.85 4.33
C TYR A 82 -9.47 -4.77 3.62
N MET A 83 -8.81 -3.98 2.76
CA MET A 83 -9.49 -2.89 2.06
C MET A 83 -10.45 -3.40 0.99
N ARG A 84 -10.09 -4.49 0.30
CA ARG A 84 -10.99 -5.07 -0.71
C ARG A 84 -12.23 -5.72 -0.12
N ALA A 85 -12.18 -6.11 1.16
CA ALA A 85 -13.32 -6.70 1.84
C ALA A 85 -14.35 -5.66 2.28
N LYS A 86 -14.02 -4.37 2.26
CA LYS A 86 -14.94 -3.32 2.64
C LYS A 86 -15.96 -3.08 1.54
N GLU A 87 -17.22 -2.89 1.92
CA GLU A 87 -18.28 -2.56 0.96
C GLU A 87 -18.11 -1.15 0.39
N SER A 88 -17.59 -0.24 1.20
CA SER A 88 -17.35 1.13 0.78
C SER A 88 -16.10 1.67 1.46
N TRP A 89 -15.44 2.62 0.80
CA TRP A 89 -14.28 3.28 1.37
C TRP A 89 -14.29 4.76 1.01
N PHE A 90 -13.90 5.58 1.96
CA PHE A 90 -13.75 7.03 1.79
C PHE A 90 -12.35 7.42 2.19
N CYS A 91 -11.69 8.28 1.40
CA CYS A 91 -10.37 8.77 1.76
C CYS A 91 -10.44 9.66 3.00
N ALA A 92 -9.29 9.84 3.66
CA ALA A 92 -9.25 10.59 4.91
C ALA A 92 -9.81 12.01 4.77
N VAL A 93 -9.54 12.66 3.62
CA VAL A 93 -10.02 14.02 3.38
C VAL A 93 -11.54 14.04 3.26
N CYS A 94 -12.12 13.13 2.49
CA CYS A 94 -13.57 13.07 2.31
C CYS A 94 -14.28 12.64 3.58
N GLU A 95 -13.72 11.67 4.29
CA GLU A 95 -14.27 11.22 5.57
C GLU A 95 -14.31 12.38 6.56
N HIS A 96 -13.24 13.14 6.65
CA HIS A 96 -13.19 14.31 7.53
C HIS A 96 -14.21 15.38 7.13
N ALA A 97 -14.34 15.63 5.84
CA ALA A 97 -15.33 16.60 5.34
C ALA A 97 -16.75 16.16 5.64
N MET A 98 -17.04 14.88 5.49
CA MET A 98 -18.38 14.33 5.80
C MET A 98 -18.69 14.45 7.28
N TRP A 99 -17.73 14.19 8.14
CA TRP A 99 -17.91 14.37 9.58
C TRP A 99 -18.24 15.82 9.94
N ARG A 100 -17.52 16.76 9.32
CA ARG A 100 -17.76 18.18 9.56
C ARG A 100 -19.13 18.62 9.05
N SER A 101 -19.54 18.10 7.90
CA SER A 101 -20.85 18.42 7.34
C SER A 101 -21.98 17.92 8.25
N ASP A 102 -21.86 16.70 8.73
CA ASP A 102 -22.84 16.14 9.67
C ASP A 102 -22.93 16.96 10.95
N PHE A 103 -21.77 17.39 11.44
CA PHE A 103 -21.71 18.20 12.66
C PHE A 103 -22.34 19.57 12.44
N ILE A 104 -22.07 20.20 11.30
CA ILE A 104 -22.58 21.54 11.00
C ILE A 104 -24.08 21.52 10.72
N SER A 105 -24.58 20.48 10.08
CA SER A 105 -25.99 20.40 9.71
C SER A 105 -26.91 20.18 10.90
N LYS A 106 -26.37 19.91 12.04
CA LYS A 106 -27.13 19.79 13.26
C LYS A 106 -27.25 21.11 13.98
#